data_8716b0d1a5af554d07aa08448ade0ec0
#
_entry.id   8716b0d1a5af554d07aa08448ade0ec0
#
_cell.length_a   1.000
_cell.length_b   1.000
_cell.length_c   1.000
_cell.angle_alpha   90.00
_cell.angle_beta   90.00
_cell.angle_gamma   90.00
#
_symmetry.space_group_name_H-M   'P 1'
#
loop_
_entity.id
_entity.type
_entity.pdbx_description
1 polymer ?
#
loop_
_entity_poly.entity_id
_entity_poly.type
_entity_poly.pdbx_seq_one_letter_code
_entity_poly.pdbx_strand_id
1 'polypeptide(L)'
;HSYVMSFESELDAFRAYAKEFPSECTLLVDTYDTSTGIENAIKVGKEMESAGDRLTAIRLDSGDFLTHSTSARAAFEKANLSYVSILASGGLDEYGIDRLERESAPIDGYGVGTKVSVSSDAPWSESVYKMVEIDGVPVFKSSEDKRSLPHQKSVHRESGFDGLFVRDTISASGTASGTRNVRSMLRNRLLKGERVIDPVSIQSSRNYHISEIARLPDKFKNLRENVPYPVEIILPGQTDPL
;
A
#
# COMPACT_ATOMS: atom_id res chain seq x y z
N HIS A 1 9.69 6.13 22.42
CA HIS A 1 9.23 6.36 23.80
C HIS A 1 10.28 5.97 24.83
N SER A 2 10.87 4.77 24.77
CA SER A 2 11.89 4.34 25.76
C SER A 2 13.11 5.24 25.83
N TYR A 3 13.54 5.81 24.71
CA TYR A 3 14.61 6.80 24.67
C TYR A 3 14.21 8.07 25.43
N VAL A 4 13.01 8.62 25.17
CA VAL A 4 12.50 9.80 25.87
C VAL A 4 12.44 9.55 27.38
N MET A 5 11.91 8.39 27.79
CA MET A 5 11.80 8.00 29.20
C MET A 5 13.16 7.77 29.91
N SER A 6 14.27 7.67 29.17
CA SER A 6 15.61 7.51 29.77
C SER A 6 16.25 8.82 30.17
N PHE A 7 15.62 9.96 29.96
CA PHE A 7 16.06 11.29 30.34
C PHE A 7 15.21 11.85 31.50
N GLU A 8 15.74 12.86 32.22
CA GLU A 8 15.00 13.54 33.29
C GLU A 8 13.81 14.33 32.75
N SER A 9 13.90 14.85 31.51
CA SER A 9 12.81 15.52 30.85
C SER A 9 12.74 15.16 29.34
N GLU A 10 11.54 15.25 28.78
CA GLU A 10 11.32 15.07 27.34
C GLU A 10 12.13 16.08 26.50
N LEU A 11 12.21 17.34 26.99
CA LEU A 11 12.98 18.39 26.31
C LEU A 11 14.47 18.05 26.21
N ASP A 12 15.06 17.49 27.28
CA ASP A 12 16.47 17.08 27.29
C ASP A 12 16.69 15.89 26.33
N ALA A 13 15.76 14.95 26.28
CA ALA A 13 15.79 13.85 25.32
C ALA A 13 15.76 14.39 23.87
N PHE A 14 14.88 15.33 23.58
CA PHE A 14 14.76 15.94 22.24
C PHE A 14 16.02 16.69 21.84
N ARG A 15 16.62 17.48 22.75
CA ARG A 15 17.89 18.18 22.51
C ARG A 15 19.05 17.20 22.25
N ALA A 16 19.13 16.14 23.04
CA ALA A 16 20.16 15.12 22.88
C ALA A 16 20.00 14.41 21.51
N TYR A 17 18.77 14.08 21.12
CA TYR A 17 18.49 13.47 19.84
C TYR A 17 18.81 14.39 18.66
N ALA A 18 18.40 15.64 18.72
CA ALA A 18 18.68 16.65 17.69
C ALA A 18 20.17 16.89 17.49
N LYS A 19 20.95 16.86 18.58
CA LYS A 19 22.43 17.00 18.52
C LYS A 19 23.09 15.82 17.83
N GLU A 20 22.59 14.61 18.04
CA GLU A 20 23.17 13.38 17.46
C GLU A 20 22.74 13.17 16.01
N PHE A 21 21.50 13.56 15.65
CA PHE A 21 20.90 13.36 14.33
C PHE A 21 20.40 14.66 13.69
N PRO A 22 21.27 15.66 13.45
CA PRO A 22 20.82 16.99 13.02
C PRO A 22 20.19 17.01 11.61
N SER A 23 20.59 16.09 10.71
CA SER A 23 20.09 16.03 9.33
C SER A 23 18.79 15.26 9.17
N GLU A 24 18.44 14.39 10.13
CA GLU A 24 17.28 13.47 10.04
C GLU A 24 16.46 13.49 11.36
N CYS A 25 16.42 14.63 12.03
CA CYS A 25 15.78 14.74 13.32
C CYS A 25 14.26 14.60 13.21
N THR A 26 13.74 13.49 13.74
CA THR A 26 12.30 13.24 13.91
C THR A 26 12.01 13.00 15.39
N LEU A 27 11.14 13.82 15.98
CA LEU A 27 10.82 13.79 17.41
C LEU A 27 9.46 13.15 17.67
N LEU A 28 9.41 12.16 18.56
CA LEU A 28 8.20 11.48 19.00
C LEU A 28 7.56 12.27 20.14
N VAL A 29 6.42 12.91 19.90
CA VAL A 29 5.90 13.98 20.77
C VAL A 29 4.76 13.55 21.71
N ASP A 30 4.40 12.29 21.71
CA ASP A 30 3.27 11.75 22.48
C ASP A 30 3.70 10.74 23.57
N THR A 31 4.93 10.89 24.11
CA THR A 31 5.40 10.02 25.18
C THR A 31 4.63 10.30 26.49
N TYR A 32 4.32 11.55 26.77
CA TYR A 32 3.59 11.98 27.97
C TYR A 32 2.31 12.75 27.59
N ASP A 33 2.43 14.04 27.36
CA ASP A 33 1.35 14.91 26.90
C ASP A 33 1.69 15.47 25.52
N THR A 34 0.85 15.18 24.54
CA THR A 34 1.11 15.51 23.14
C THR A 34 1.24 17.02 22.90
N SER A 35 0.46 17.84 23.59
CA SER A 35 0.54 19.29 23.43
C SER A 35 1.87 19.83 23.96
N THR A 36 2.30 19.37 25.10
CA THR A 36 3.61 19.70 25.72
C THR A 36 4.76 19.19 24.83
N GLY A 37 4.62 17.99 24.25
CA GLY A 37 5.61 17.41 23.33
C GLY A 37 5.77 18.25 22.06
N ILE A 38 4.66 18.76 21.49
CA ILE A 38 4.69 19.67 20.34
C ILE A 38 5.40 20.98 20.71
N GLU A 39 5.10 21.56 21.88
CA GLU A 39 5.79 22.78 22.35
C GLU A 39 7.28 22.56 22.54
N ASN A 40 7.69 21.42 23.11
CA ASN A 40 9.09 21.04 23.26
C ASN A 40 9.78 20.83 21.91
N ALA A 41 9.10 20.20 20.94
CA ALA A 41 9.61 20.04 19.59
C ALA A 41 9.81 21.40 18.88
N ILE A 42 8.90 22.37 19.09
CA ILE A 42 9.04 23.73 18.57
C ILE A 42 10.27 24.43 19.18
N LYS A 43 10.50 24.32 20.51
CA LYS A 43 11.69 24.87 21.15
C LYS A 43 12.96 24.32 20.53
N VAL A 44 13.05 22.99 20.41
CA VAL A 44 14.21 22.32 19.81
C VAL A 44 14.37 22.69 18.33
N GLY A 45 13.28 22.75 17.55
CA GLY A 45 13.31 23.20 16.16
C GLY A 45 13.90 24.61 16.01
N LYS A 46 13.57 25.54 16.91
CA LYS A 46 14.16 26.88 16.96
C LYS A 46 15.64 26.88 17.36
N GLU A 47 16.02 26.06 18.30
CA GLU A 47 17.42 25.85 18.69
C GLU A 47 18.24 25.31 17.49
N MET A 48 17.69 24.34 16.76
CA MET A 48 18.30 23.78 15.55
C MET A 48 18.46 24.84 14.44
N GLU A 49 17.42 25.64 14.16
CA GLU A 49 17.52 26.74 13.17
C GLU A 49 18.65 27.72 13.54
N SER A 50 18.78 28.04 14.81
CA SER A 50 19.84 28.94 15.31
C SER A 50 21.24 28.35 15.13
N ALA A 51 21.35 27.02 15.10
CA ALA A 51 22.60 26.30 14.83
C ALA A 51 22.86 26.03 13.32
N GLY A 52 21.91 26.38 12.45
CA GLY A 52 22.00 26.14 11.01
C GLY A 52 21.41 24.80 10.54
N ASP A 53 20.76 24.06 11.44
CA ASP A 53 20.11 22.79 11.19
C ASP A 53 18.58 22.95 11.09
N ARG A 54 17.85 21.85 10.78
CA ARG A 54 16.40 21.88 10.69
C ARG A 54 15.77 20.64 11.31
N LEU A 55 14.72 20.85 12.10
CA LEU A 55 13.84 19.76 12.54
C LEU A 55 13.13 19.18 11.31
N THR A 56 13.31 17.90 11.04
CA THR A 56 12.74 17.26 9.84
C THR A 56 11.26 16.94 10.03
N ALA A 57 10.91 16.32 11.15
CA ALA A 57 9.54 15.87 11.38
C ALA A 57 9.23 15.73 12.88
N ILE A 58 7.95 15.66 13.19
CA ILE A 58 7.44 15.04 14.41
C ILE A 58 6.71 13.74 14.09
N ARG A 59 6.61 12.85 15.07
CA ARG A 59 5.84 11.62 14.99
C ARG A 59 4.77 11.59 16.09
N LEU A 60 3.55 11.28 15.68
CA LEU A 60 2.40 10.96 16.51
C LEU A 60 2.17 9.45 16.43
N ASP A 61 2.16 8.74 17.56
CA ASP A 61 2.03 7.28 17.60
C ASP A 61 0.75 6.82 18.31
N SER A 62 -0.03 7.74 18.85
CA SER A 62 -1.23 7.46 19.64
C SER A 62 -2.25 8.61 19.63
N GLY A 63 -3.44 8.36 20.18
CA GLY A 63 -4.49 9.34 20.33
C GLY A 63 -5.28 9.63 19.05
N ASP A 64 -5.99 10.77 19.04
CA ASP A 64 -6.75 11.21 17.85
C ASP A 64 -5.83 11.97 16.88
N PHE A 65 -5.41 11.26 15.83
CA PHE A 65 -4.49 11.80 14.82
C PHE A 65 -5.00 13.05 14.11
N LEU A 66 -6.32 13.18 13.88
CA LEU A 66 -6.88 14.38 13.25
C LEU A 66 -6.69 15.59 14.14
N THR A 67 -7.10 15.49 15.39
CA THR A 67 -7.00 16.57 16.37
C THR A 67 -5.53 16.94 16.62
N HIS A 68 -4.67 15.95 16.86
CA HIS A 68 -3.26 16.20 17.16
C HIS A 68 -2.49 16.76 15.98
N SER A 69 -2.70 16.24 14.77
CA SER A 69 -2.03 16.77 13.58
C SER A 69 -2.47 18.19 13.24
N THR A 70 -3.76 18.50 13.37
CA THR A 70 -4.29 19.85 13.16
C THR A 70 -3.69 20.84 14.16
N SER A 71 -3.65 20.46 15.44
CA SER A 71 -3.05 21.29 16.51
C SER A 71 -1.55 21.49 16.30
N ALA A 72 -0.83 20.43 15.92
CA ALA A 72 0.60 20.49 15.62
C ALA A 72 0.88 21.41 14.44
N ARG A 73 0.16 21.26 13.33
CA ARG A 73 0.32 22.08 12.14
C ARG A 73 0.14 23.57 12.47
N ALA A 74 -0.96 23.92 13.16
CA ALA A 74 -1.23 25.29 13.56
C ALA A 74 -0.12 25.86 14.48
N ALA A 75 0.40 25.04 15.42
CA ALA A 75 1.48 25.44 16.31
C ALA A 75 2.82 25.68 15.56
N PHE A 76 3.17 24.80 14.61
CA PHE A 76 4.37 24.94 13.78
C PHE A 76 4.27 26.14 12.85
N GLU A 77 3.12 26.40 12.23
CA GLU A 77 2.89 27.60 11.42
C GLU A 77 3.08 28.88 12.23
N LYS A 78 2.47 28.96 13.40
CA LYS A 78 2.63 30.10 14.32
C LYS A 78 4.09 30.32 14.76
N ALA A 79 4.85 29.23 14.84
CA ALA A 79 6.27 29.28 15.18
C ALA A 79 7.18 29.55 13.95
N ASN A 80 6.66 29.75 12.73
CA ASN A 80 7.39 29.81 11.47
C ASN A 80 8.24 28.55 11.19
N LEU A 81 7.73 27.38 11.57
CA LEU A 81 8.33 26.06 11.32
C LEU A 81 7.42 25.21 10.44
N SER A 82 6.70 25.82 9.50
CA SER A 82 5.71 25.16 8.63
C SER A 82 6.29 24.04 7.74
N TYR A 83 7.59 24.01 7.58
CA TYR A 83 8.31 22.97 6.82
C TYR A 83 8.43 21.64 7.58
N VAL A 84 8.18 21.61 8.90
CA VAL A 84 8.27 20.38 9.70
C VAL A 84 7.17 19.42 9.29
N SER A 85 7.56 18.22 8.90
CA SER A 85 6.60 17.18 8.53
C SER A 85 5.94 16.56 9.75
N ILE A 86 4.68 16.13 9.59
CA ILE A 86 3.91 15.41 10.61
C ILE A 86 3.73 13.97 10.16
N LEU A 87 4.27 13.02 10.91
CA LEU A 87 4.17 11.60 10.66
C LEU A 87 3.20 10.96 11.65
N ALA A 88 2.29 10.14 11.19
CA ALA A 88 1.38 9.37 12.03
C ALA A 88 1.70 7.87 11.95
N SER A 89 1.70 7.20 13.10
CA SER A 89 1.90 5.76 13.22
C SER A 89 1.07 5.22 14.40
N GLY A 90 1.04 3.91 14.58
CA GLY A 90 0.26 3.32 15.67
C GLY A 90 -1.10 2.79 15.22
N GLY A 91 -1.19 1.49 15.02
CA GLY A 91 -2.44 0.77 14.71
C GLY A 91 -3.12 1.12 13.40
N LEU A 92 -2.46 1.87 12.51
CA LEU A 92 -3.00 2.30 11.22
C LEU A 92 -3.16 1.12 10.25
N ASP A 93 -4.20 1.24 9.43
CA ASP A 93 -4.50 0.42 8.26
C ASP A 93 -5.03 1.32 7.13
N GLU A 94 -5.36 0.71 5.99
CA GLU A 94 -5.94 1.41 4.84
C GLU A 94 -7.22 2.17 5.18
N TYR A 95 -8.07 1.65 6.05
CA TYR A 95 -9.33 2.31 6.45
C TYR A 95 -9.10 3.52 7.34
N GLY A 96 -8.13 3.41 8.25
CA GLY A 96 -7.71 4.52 9.12
C GLY A 96 -7.09 5.65 8.31
N ILE A 97 -6.23 5.32 7.35
CA ILE A 97 -5.60 6.29 6.45
C ILE A 97 -6.65 6.94 5.53
N ASP A 98 -7.52 6.15 4.88
CA ASP A 98 -8.59 6.67 4.03
C ASP A 98 -9.49 7.67 4.80
N ARG A 99 -9.78 7.40 6.08
CA ARG A 99 -10.54 8.34 6.90
C ARG A 99 -9.77 9.65 7.11
N LEU A 100 -8.51 9.59 7.51
CA LEU A 100 -7.68 10.77 7.78
C LEU A 100 -7.49 11.63 6.52
N GLU A 101 -7.29 10.99 5.36
CA GLU A 101 -7.19 11.67 4.07
C GLU A 101 -8.49 12.38 3.69
N ARG A 102 -9.65 11.75 3.87
CA ARG A 102 -10.97 12.36 3.61
C ARG A 102 -11.27 13.53 4.55
N GLU A 103 -10.83 13.44 5.80
CA GLU A 103 -10.97 14.49 6.80
C GLU A 103 -9.92 15.59 6.62
N SER A 104 -9.06 15.48 5.61
CA SER A 104 -7.97 16.42 5.31
C SER A 104 -7.04 16.66 6.50
N ALA A 105 -6.71 15.59 7.23
CA ALA A 105 -5.74 15.65 8.31
C ALA A 105 -4.37 16.13 7.76
N PRO A 106 -3.73 17.13 8.36
CA PRO A 106 -2.46 17.66 7.86
C PRO A 106 -1.28 16.75 8.23
N ILE A 107 -1.31 15.52 7.72
CA ILE A 107 -0.31 14.46 7.91
C ILE A 107 0.47 14.30 6.62
N ASP A 108 1.80 14.29 6.71
CA ASP A 108 2.71 14.21 5.56
C ASP A 108 3.17 12.78 5.26
N GLY A 109 2.99 11.86 6.22
CA GLY A 109 3.35 10.46 6.02
C GLY A 109 2.80 9.53 7.09
N TYR A 110 2.65 8.25 6.73
CA TYR A 110 2.09 7.22 7.58
C TYR A 110 3.05 6.07 7.80
N GLY A 111 3.18 5.64 9.07
CA GLY A 111 3.87 4.43 9.46
C GLY A 111 2.89 3.28 9.71
N VAL A 112 2.84 2.31 8.80
CA VAL A 112 1.97 1.13 8.92
C VAL A 112 2.84 -0.08 9.25
N GLY A 113 2.58 -0.70 10.38
CA GLY A 113 3.36 -1.82 10.90
C GLY A 113 2.58 -3.14 10.90
N THR A 114 2.08 -3.51 12.07
CA THR A 114 1.51 -4.83 12.35
C THR A 114 0.46 -5.27 11.35
N LYS A 115 -0.53 -4.42 11.05
CA LYS A 115 -1.65 -4.81 10.19
C LYS A 115 -1.21 -5.14 8.76
N VAL A 116 -0.25 -4.41 8.20
CA VAL A 116 0.30 -4.71 6.86
C VAL A 116 1.20 -5.94 6.89
N SER A 117 1.98 -6.10 7.96
CA SER A 117 2.92 -7.22 8.07
C SER A 117 2.23 -8.59 8.18
N VAL A 118 1.06 -8.63 8.81
CA VAL A 118 0.27 -9.86 8.97
C VAL A 118 -0.87 -9.97 7.96
N SER A 119 -1.07 -8.96 7.10
CA SER A 119 -2.23 -8.86 6.20
C SER A 119 -3.53 -9.14 6.98
N SER A 120 -3.85 -8.30 7.95
CA SER A 120 -4.79 -8.60 9.05
C SER A 120 -6.21 -8.96 8.60
N ASP A 121 -6.63 -8.50 7.43
CA ASP A 121 -7.92 -8.80 6.81
C ASP A 121 -7.89 -9.99 5.85
N ALA A 122 -6.69 -10.37 5.34
CA ALA A 122 -6.47 -11.49 4.44
C ALA A 122 -5.14 -12.21 4.76
N PRO A 123 -4.99 -12.82 5.96
CA PRO A 123 -3.70 -13.31 6.47
C PRO A 123 -3.14 -14.52 5.73
N TRP A 124 -3.89 -15.11 4.81
CA TRP A 124 -3.43 -16.19 3.94
C TRP A 124 -4.05 -16.08 2.55
N SER A 125 -3.36 -16.64 1.56
CA SER A 125 -3.87 -16.78 0.20
C SER A 125 -4.49 -18.18 0.04
N GLU A 126 -5.73 -18.26 -0.46
CA GLU A 126 -6.41 -19.51 -0.78
C GLU A 126 -5.98 -20.11 -2.12
N SER A 127 -4.73 -19.90 -2.50
CA SER A 127 -4.18 -20.44 -3.75
C SER A 127 -4.04 -21.96 -3.68
N VAL A 128 -4.50 -22.65 -4.72
CA VAL A 128 -4.42 -24.11 -4.85
C VAL A 128 -3.97 -24.50 -6.26
N TYR A 129 -3.30 -25.66 -6.36
CA TYR A 129 -3.02 -26.32 -7.63
C TYR A 129 -4.15 -27.30 -7.95
N LYS A 130 -4.69 -27.19 -9.16
CA LYS A 130 -5.68 -28.16 -9.67
C LYS A 130 -5.23 -28.66 -11.05
N MET A 131 -5.24 -29.96 -11.23
CA MET A 131 -5.00 -30.58 -12.53
C MET A 131 -6.15 -30.23 -13.46
N VAL A 132 -5.85 -29.81 -14.68
CA VAL A 132 -6.83 -29.35 -15.68
C VAL A 132 -6.67 -30.02 -17.03
N GLU A 133 -5.57 -30.76 -17.24
CA GLU A 133 -5.27 -31.53 -18.46
C GLU A 133 -4.24 -32.62 -18.17
N ILE A 134 -4.39 -33.80 -18.76
CA ILE A 134 -3.45 -34.91 -18.76
C ILE A 134 -3.33 -35.42 -20.19
N ASP A 135 -2.12 -35.45 -20.75
CA ASP A 135 -1.80 -35.94 -22.10
C ASP A 135 -2.72 -35.36 -23.19
N GLY A 136 -3.04 -34.05 -23.06
CA GLY A 136 -3.94 -33.35 -23.98
C GLY A 136 -5.43 -33.59 -23.73
N VAL A 137 -5.77 -34.42 -22.74
CA VAL A 137 -7.15 -34.66 -22.36
C VAL A 137 -7.56 -33.74 -21.22
N PRO A 138 -8.61 -32.91 -21.41
CA PRO A 138 -9.07 -32.00 -20.35
C PRO A 138 -9.67 -32.78 -19.18
N VAL A 139 -9.31 -32.38 -17.97
CA VAL A 139 -9.86 -32.91 -16.72
C VAL A 139 -10.32 -31.77 -15.84
N PHE A 140 -11.34 -32.01 -15.04
CA PHE A 140 -11.87 -30.99 -14.12
C PHE A 140 -12.57 -31.61 -12.93
N LYS A 141 -12.65 -30.84 -11.84
CA LYS A 141 -13.45 -31.16 -10.67
C LYS A 141 -14.79 -30.44 -10.76
N SER A 142 -15.88 -31.18 -10.58
CA SER A 142 -17.26 -30.68 -10.70
C SER A 142 -18.03 -30.60 -9.40
N SER A 143 -17.39 -30.86 -8.23
CA SER A 143 -18.08 -30.79 -6.94
C SER A 143 -18.49 -29.36 -6.61
N GLU A 144 -19.58 -29.23 -5.88
CA GLU A 144 -20.12 -27.98 -5.37
C GLU A 144 -19.02 -27.15 -4.68
N ASP A 145 -18.98 -25.85 -4.95
CA ASP A 145 -18.01 -24.86 -4.45
C ASP A 145 -16.51 -25.13 -4.78
N LYS A 146 -16.20 -26.15 -5.57
CA LYS A 146 -14.81 -26.52 -5.92
C LYS A 146 -14.62 -26.85 -7.41
N ARG A 147 -15.38 -26.22 -8.27
CA ARG A 147 -15.22 -26.42 -9.73
C ARG A 147 -13.84 -25.95 -10.20
N SER A 148 -13.25 -26.66 -11.12
CA SER A 148 -12.03 -26.22 -11.83
C SER A 148 -12.32 -26.11 -13.33
N LEU A 149 -11.71 -25.13 -13.96
CA LEU A 149 -11.83 -24.94 -15.40
C LEU A 149 -10.86 -25.89 -16.11
N PRO A 150 -11.34 -26.72 -17.06
CA PRO A 150 -10.48 -27.62 -17.83
C PRO A 150 -9.57 -26.88 -18.80
N HIS A 151 -8.69 -27.60 -19.46
CA HIS A 151 -7.72 -27.16 -20.46
C HIS A 151 -6.60 -26.24 -19.92
N GLN A 152 -5.53 -26.19 -20.67
CA GLN A 152 -4.53 -25.12 -20.55
C GLN A 152 -5.16 -23.79 -20.96
N LYS A 153 -4.95 -22.75 -20.15
CA LYS A 153 -5.62 -21.46 -20.31
C LYS A 153 -4.66 -20.32 -20.58
N SER A 154 -5.17 -19.30 -21.25
CA SER A 154 -4.57 -17.98 -21.38
C SER A 154 -5.44 -16.94 -20.70
N VAL A 155 -4.82 -15.92 -20.15
CA VAL A 155 -5.53 -14.78 -19.54
C VAL A 155 -5.12 -13.51 -20.26
N HIS A 156 -6.09 -12.75 -20.72
CA HIS A 156 -5.88 -11.52 -21.47
C HIS A 156 -6.65 -10.38 -20.81
N ARG A 157 -6.01 -9.23 -20.68
CA ARG A 157 -6.60 -7.99 -20.17
C ARG A 157 -6.85 -7.01 -21.30
N GLU A 158 -8.08 -6.54 -21.40
CA GLU A 158 -8.50 -5.51 -22.35
C GLU A 158 -8.47 -4.13 -21.69
N SER A 159 -8.00 -3.13 -22.45
CA SER A 159 -8.03 -1.72 -22.06
C SER A 159 -8.89 -0.92 -23.05
N GLY A 160 -9.61 0.08 -22.52
CA GLY A 160 -10.35 1.04 -23.32
C GLY A 160 -9.44 2.00 -24.09
N PHE A 161 -10.03 2.86 -24.89
CA PHE A 161 -9.32 3.92 -25.62
C PHE A 161 -8.69 4.96 -24.69
N ASP A 162 -9.24 5.12 -23.49
CA ASP A 162 -8.75 5.96 -22.42
C ASP A 162 -7.56 5.32 -21.63
N GLY A 163 -7.22 4.06 -21.96
CA GLY A 163 -6.16 3.30 -21.31
C GLY A 163 -6.57 2.62 -19.99
N LEU A 164 -7.82 2.81 -19.53
CA LEU A 164 -8.32 2.14 -18.33
C LEU A 164 -8.65 0.67 -18.64
N PHE A 165 -8.58 -0.17 -17.61
CA PHE A 165 -8.92 -1.59 -17.72
C PHE A 165 -10.44 -1.77 -17.84
N VAL A 166 -10.85 -2.63 -18.80
CA VAL A 166 -12.25 -2.91 -19.09
C VAL A 166 -12.67 -4.26 -18.52
N ARG A 167 -11.91 -5.32 -18.87
CA ARG A 167 -12.19 -6.69 -18.44
C ARG A 167 -10.98 -7.59 -18.63
N ASP A 168 -11.04 -8.76 -18.01
CA ASP A 168 -10.14 -9.87 -18.30
C ASP A 168 -10.90 -10.99 -19.02
N THR A 169 -10.23 -11.68 -19.93
CA THR A 169 -10.77 -12.86 -20.62
C THR A 169 -9.90 -14.06 -20.30
N ILE A 170 -10.50 -15.13 -19.78
CA ILE A 170 -9.89 -16.44 -19.61
C ILE A 170 -10.33 -17.32 -20.77
N SER A 171 -9.40 -17.80 -21.60
CA SER A 171 -9.71 -18.65 -22.75
C SER A 171 -8.81 -19.88 -22.81
N ALA A 172 -9.20 -20.90 -23.57
CA ALA A 172 -8.30 -22.00 -23.87
C ALA A 172 -7.06 -21.48 -24.62
N SER A 173 -5.88 -22.08 -24.34
CA SER A 173 -4.62 -21.66 -24.96
C SER A 173 -4.71 -21.72 -26.48
N GLY A 174 -4.18 -20.69 -27.16
CA GLY A 174 -4.21 -20.57 -28.63
C GLY A 174 -5.35 -19.74 -29.18
N THR A 175 -6.37 -19.37 -28.40
CA THR A 175 -7.42 -18.43 -28.82
C THR A 175 -7.03 -17.00 -28.46
N ALA A 176 -6.10 -16.41 -29.20
CA ALA A 176 -5.77 -15.02 -29.05
C ALA A 176 -6.84 -14.13 -29.65
N SER A 177 -7.44 -13.24 -28.85
CA SER A 177 -8.25 -12.14 -29.39
C SER A 177 -7.30 -11.11 -30.02
N GLY A 178 -7.37 -10.98 -31.36
CA GLY A 178 -6.50 -10.09 -32.14
C GLY A 178 -6.90 -8.60 -32.09
N THR A 179 -7.52 -8.13 -31.03
CA THR A 179 -7.94 -6.73 -30.90
C THR A 179 -6.79 -5.85 -30.37
N ARG A 180 -6.71 -4.63 -30.86
CA ARG A 180 -5.83 -3.59 -30.31
C ARG A 180 -6.19 -3.37 -28.83
N ASN A 181 -5.19 -3.14 -27.98
CA ASN A 181 -5.34 -2.91 -26.54
C ASN A 181 -5.60 -4.16 -25.68
N VAL A 182 -5.27 -5.36 -26.16
CA VAL A 182 -5.31 -6.60 -25.37
C VAL A 182 -3.89 -7.03 -25.00
N ARG A 183 -3.67 -7.33 -23.74
CA ARG A 183 -2.38 -7.77 -23.18
C ARG A 183 -2.49 -9.15 -22.55
N SER A 184 -1.54 -10.05 -22.85
CA SER A 184 -1.40 -11.32 -22.11
C SER A 184 -0.95 -11.04 -20.67
N MET A 185 -1.64 -11.67 -19.72
CA MET A 185 -1.32 -11.56 -18.28
C MET A 185 -0.38 -12.67 -17.80
N LEU A 186 -0.25 -13.77 -18.56
CA LEU A 186 0.61 -14.88 -18.22
C LEU A 186 2.01 -14.70 -18.84
N ARG A 187 3.04 -14.95 -18.04
CA ARG A 187 4.43 -14.95 -18.47
C ARG A 187 5.16 -16.17 -17.91
N ASN A 188 5.89 -16.89 -18.73
CA ASN A 188 6.75 -17.96 -18.27
C ASN A 188 7.87 -17.38 -17.41
N ARG A 189 8.00 -17.86 -16.19
CA ARG A 189 9.12 -17.53 -15.27
C ARG A 189 10.19 -18.59 -15.28
N LEU A 190 9.77 -19.82 -15.45
CA LEU A 190 10.64 -21.01 -15.55
C LEU A 190 10.25 -21.79 -16.80
N LEU A 191 11.23 -22.28 -17.53
CA LEU A 191 11.05 -23.18 -18.68
C LEU A 191 12.05 -24.32 -18.52
N LYS A 192 11.57 -25.57 -18.46
CA LYS A 192 12.39 -26.77 -18.23
C LYS A 192 13.35 -26.66 -17.04
N GLY A 193 12.90 -26.03 -15.95
CA GLY A 193 13.71 -25.79 -14.74
C GLY A 193 14.61 -24.56 -14.80
N GLU A 194 14.77 -23.94 -15.93
CA GLU A 194 15.59 -22.74 -16.14
C GLU A 194 14.77 -21.45 -15.97
N ARG A 195 15.33 -20.45 -15.32
CA ARG A 195 14.73 -19.12 -15.21
C ARG A 195 14.82 -18.39 -16.55
N VAL A 196 13.69 -17.97 -17.10
CA VAL A 196 13.64 -17.29 -18.41
C VAL A 196 13.36 -15.77 -18.31
N ILE A 197 13.12 -15.27 -17.11
CA ILE A 197 12.96 -13.82 -16.83
C ILE A 197 13.82 -13.47 -15.63
N ASP A 198 14.65 -12.44 -15.78
CA ASP A 198 15.46 -11.91 -14.69
C ASP A 198 14.63 -11.41 -13.50
N PRO A 199 15.14 -11.47 -12.28
CA PRO A 199 14.52 -10.86 -11.12
C PRO A 199 14.32 -9.36 -11.34
N VAL A 200 13.13 -8.87 -11.07
CA VAL A 200 12.83 -7.43 -11.12
C VAL A 200 13.20 -6.79 -9.79
N SER A 201 13.76 -5.57 -9.84
CA SER A 201 14.03 -4.81 -8.63
C SER A 201 12.73 -4.44 -7.90
N ILE A 202 12.83 -4.23 -6.57
CA ILE A 202 11.69 -3.76 -5.75
C ILE A 202 11.14 -2.45 -6.32
N GLN A 203 12.02 -1.51 -6.72
CA GLN A 203 11.57 -0.23 -7.30
C GLN A 203 10.81 -0.43 -8.62
N SER A 204 11.26 -1.32 -9.48
CA SER A 204 10.55 -1.64 -10.73
C SER A 204 9.19 -2.29 -10.45
N SER A 205 9.10 -3.19 -9.47
CA SER A 205 7.85 -3.81 -9.05
C SER A 205 6.86 -2.79 -8.48
N ARG A 206 7.35 -1.84 -7.66
CA ARG A 206 6.56 -0.74 -7.12
C ARG A 206 6.01 0.17 -8.23
N ASN A 207 6.87 0.59 -9.15
CA ASN A 207 6.45 1.45 -10.27
C ASN A 207 5.42 0.74 -11.15
N TYR A 208 5.61 -0.56 -11.41
CA TYR A 208 4.63 -1.36 -12.13
C TYR A 208 3.28 -1.41 -11.41
N HIS A 209 3.28 -1.69 -10.09
CA HIS A 209 2.08 -1.69 -9.28
C HIS A 209 1.32 -0.35 -9.35
N ILE A 210 2.02 0.77 -9.14
CA ILE A 210 1.43 2.11 -9.20
C ILE A 210 0.80 2.36 -10.59
N SER A 211 1.49 1.97 -11.67
CA SER A 211 0.98 2.15 -13.03
C SER A 211 -0.26 1.31 -13.32
N GLU A 212 -0.35 0.10 -12.77
CA GLU A 212 -1.51 -0.78 -12.94
C GLU A 212 -2.71 -0.27 -12.13
N ILE A 213 -2.50 0.17 -10.88
CA ILE A 213 -3.58 0.77 -10.07
C ILE A 213 -4.10 2.07 -10.70
N ALA A 214 -3.23 2.91 -11.29
CA ALA A 214 -3.66 4.12 -11.99
C ALA A 214 -4.62 3.82 -13.15
N ARG A 215 -4.47 2.65 -13.80
CA ARG A 215 -5.32 2.21 -14.92
C ARG A 215 -6.60 1.48 -14.48
N LEU A 216 -6.75 1.17 -13.20
CA LEU A 216 -7.97 0.56 -12.69
C LEU A 216 -9.05 1.66 -12.56
N PRO A 217 -10.27 1.48 -13.10
CA PRO A 217 -11.38 2.42 -12.88
C PRO A 217 -11.70 2.62 -11.40
N ASP A 218 -12.05 3.85 -11.00
CA ASP A 218 -12.21 4.24 -9.60
C ASP A 218 -13.22 3.40 -8.82
N LYS A 219 -14.28 2.93 -9.47
CA LYS A 219 -15.27 2.03 -8.85
C LYS A 219 -14.66 0.75 -8.27
N PHE A 220 -13.53 0.27 -8.80
CA PHE A 220 -12.82 -0.92 -8.31
C PHE A 220 -11.75 -0.59 -7.27
N LYS A 221 -11.51 0.69 -6.99
CA LYS A 221 -10.57 1.16 -5.96
C LYS A 221 -11.25 1.44 -4.61
N ASN A 222 -12.58 1.25 -4.54
CA ASN A 222 -13.31 1.49 -3.31
C ASN A 222 -12.96 0.43 -2.26
N LEU A 223 -12.43 0.87 -1.11
CA LEU A 223 -12.03 -0.01 -0.01
C LEU A 223 -13.23 -0.63 0.74
N ARG A 224 -14.43 -0.07 0.60
CA ARG A 224 -15.63 -0.43 1.39
C ARG A 224 -16.65 -1.21 0.61
N GLU A 225 -16.65 -1.11 -0.71
CA GLU A 225 -17.60 -1.75 -1.61
C GLU A 225 -16.85 -2.73 -2.52
N ASN A 226 -17.14 -4.01 -2.38
CA ASN A 226 -16.62 -5.02 -3.29
C ASN A 226 -17.40 -4.98 -4.61
N VAL A 227 -16.89 -4.27 -5.59
CA VAL A 227 -17.41 -4.27 -6.96
C VAL A 227 -16.68 -5.34 -7.76
N PRO A 228 -17.36 -6.42 -8.23
CA PRO A 228 -16.71 -7.46 -9.01
C PRO A 228 -16.08 -6.91 -10.29
N TYR A 229 -14.79 -7.23 -10.51
CA TYR A 229 -14.12 -6.90 -11.76
C TYR A 229 -14.63 -7.83 -12.88
N PRO A 230 -14.94 -7.31 -14.08
CA PRO A 230 -15.47 -8.13 -15.18
C PRO A 230 -14.46 -9.19 -15.65
N VAL A 231 -14.84 -10.45 -15.58
CA VAL A 231 -14.06 -11.59 -16.10
C VAL A 231 -14.95 -12.40 -17.02
N GLU A 232 -14.55 -12.53 -18.27
CA GLU A 232 -15.21 -13.37 -19.26
C GLU A 232 -14.47 -14.70 -19.41
N ILE A 233 -15.21 -15.83 -19.45
CA ILE A 233 -14.63 -17.17 -19.59
C ILE A 233 -15.09 -17.79 -20.89
N ILE A 234 -14.14 -18.09 -21.78
CA ILE A 234 -14.37 -18.66 -23.10
C ILE A 234 -13.64 -20.00 -23.22
N LEU A 235 -14.33 -21.09 -22.87
CA LEU A 235 -13.78 -22.45 -22.95
C LEU A 235 -14.62 -23.34 -23.85
N PRO A 236 -14.00 -24.29 -24.58
CA PRO A 236 -14.74 -25.25 -25.40
C PRO A 236 -15.74 -26.05 -24.55
N GLY A 237 -17.00 -26.13 -25.03
CA GLY A 237 -18.04 -26.90 -24.34
C GLY A 237 -18.66 -26.30 -23.08
N GLN A 238 -18.32 -25.08 -22.73
CA GLN A 238 -18.99 -24.33 -21.64
C GLN A 238 -19.99 -23.33 -22.24
N THR A 239 -21.28 -23.51 -21.91
CA THR A 239 -22.38 -22.62 -22.32
C THR A 239 -22.96 -21.79 -21.20
N ASP A 240 -22.55 -22.01 -19.95
CA ASP A 240 -23.06 -21.28 -18.79
C ASP A 240 -22.00 -20.35 -18.18
N PRO A 241 -22.37 -19.10 -17.81
CA PRO A 241 -21.55 -18.25 -16.96
C PRO A 241 -21.40 -18.87 -15.57
N LEU A 242 -20.21 -18.74 -14.96
CA LEU A 242 -19.95 -19.15 -13.59
C LEU A 242 -20.65 -18.26 -12.58
#